data_3d4cbdffc7e1abfb3e0570cd19cab365
#
_entry.id   3d4cbdffc7e1abfb3e0570cd19cab365
#
_cell.length_a   1.000
_cell.length_b   1.000
_cell.length_c   1.000
_cell.angle_alpha   90.00
_cell.angle_beta   90.00
_cell.angle_gamma   90.00
#
_symmetry.space_group_name_H-M   'P 1'
#
loop_
_entity.id
_entity.type
_entity.pdbx_description
1 polymer ?
#
loop_
_entity_poly.entity_id
_entity_poly.type
_entity_poly.pdbx_seq_one_letter_code
_entity_poly.pdbx_strand_id
1 'polypeptide(L)'
;MERLLSNAMSKDEKQDYKNLAAIQLSAAASQFVDILLTHTWPQFVSQFSSVPLPQPDMSSFCASPLDDVVKRLRPRYHFASGGGHPPQFWEREPFMWDERVSRFISLGPFGAEAVGGKKPRVRDDQDLRL
;
A
#
# COMPACT_ATOMS: atom_id res chain seq x y z
N MET A 1 20.04 -22.68 3.98
CA MET A 1 18.96 -22.22 3.12
C MET A 1 19.42 -21.75 1.75
N GLU A 2 20.45 -20.93 1.66
CA GLU A 2 20.97 -20.48 0.38
C GLU A 2 21.36 -21.62 -0.55
N ARG A 3 21.96 -22.67 -0.02
CA ARG A 3 22.31 -23.87 -0.80
C ARG A 3 21.10 -24.56 -1.40
N LEU A 4 20.01 -24.66 -0.67
CA LEU A 4 18.79 -25.28 -1.15
C LEU A 4 18.15 -24.45 -2.26
N LEU A 5 18.10 -23.13 -2.10
CA LEU A 5 17.61 -22.24 -3.13
C LEU A 5 18.49 -22.30 -4.38
N SER A 6 19.80 -22.31 -4.20
CA SER A 6 20.76 -22.37 -5.29
C SER A 6 20.62 -23.65 -6.10
N ASN A 7 20.35 -24.77 -5.43
CA ASN A 7 20.18 -26.07 -6.09
C ASN A 7 18.83 -26.24 -6.76
N ALA A 8 17.81 -25.52 -6.28
CA ALA A 8 16.46 -25.63 -6.80
C ALA A 8 16.19 -24.71 -7.99
N MET A 9 17.02 -23.71 -8.22
CA MET A 9 16.78 -22.70 -9.25
C MET A 9 17.59 -22.99 -10.51
N SER A 10 16.97 -22.82 -11.68
CA SER A 10 17.64 -22.85 -12.95
C SER A 10 18.55 -21.63 -13.12
N LYS A 11 19.42 -21.66 -14.17
CA LYS A 11 20.27 -20.51 -14.49
C LYS A 11 19.44 -19.25 -14.79
N ASP A 12 18.36 -19.40 -15.51
CA ASP A 12 17.50 -18.28 -15.90
C ASP A 12 16.81 -17.70 -14.68
N GLU A 13 16.30 -18.54 -13.80
CA GLU A 13 15.68 -18.11 -12.54
C GLU A 13 16.68 -17.38 -11.65
N LYS A 14 17.91 -17.85 -11.57
CA LYS A 14 18.97 -17.18 -10.81
C LYS A 14 19.29 -15.80 -11.39
N GLN A 15 19.30 -15.69 -12.69
CA GLN A 15 19.57 -14.42 -13.36
C GLN A 15 18.42 -13.42 -13.13
N ASP A 16 17.19 -13.90 -13.21
CA ASP A 16 16.02 -13.07 -12.95
C ASP A 16 16.00 -12.60 -11.49
N TYR A 17 16.36 -13.48 -10.56
CA TYR A 17 16.47 -13.10 -9.15
C TYR A 17 17.55 -12.05 -8.91
N LYS A 18 18.70 -12.17 -9.57
CA LYS A 18 19.77 -11.17 -9.48
C LYS A 18 19.33 -9.83 -10.08
N ASN A 19 18.63 -9.86 -11.20
CA ASN A 19 18.12 -8.66 -11.84
C ASN A 19 17.10 -7.96 -10.95
N LEU A 20 16.22 -8.71 -10.34
CA LEU A 20 15.23 -8.17 -9.39
C LEU A 20 15.91 -7.53 -8.19
N ALA A 21 16.92 -8.20 -7.62
CA ALA A 21 17.68 -7.65 -6.50
C ALA A 21 18.41 -6.36 -6.88
N ALA A 22 18.98 -6.29 -8.08
CA ALA A 22 19.64 -5.09 -8.57
C ALA A 22 18.64 -3.94 -8.75
N ILE A 23 17.46 -4.20 -9.27
CA ILE A 23 16.40 -3.22 -9.42
C ILE A 23 15.95 -2.71 -8.04
N GLN A 24 15.77 -3.61 -7.10
CA GLN A 24 15.39 -3.25 -5.73
C GLN A 24 16.43 -2.37 -5.06
N LEU A 25 17.70 -2.72 -5.19
CA LEU A 25 18.80 -1.92 -4.63
C LEU A 25 18.87 -0.55 -5.27
N SER A 26 18.72 -0.47 -6.58
CA SER A 26 18.71 0.79 -7.31
C SER A 26 17.55 1.68 -6.87
N ALA A 27 16.37 1.13 -6.74
CA ALA A 27 15.20 1.86 -6.27
C ALA A 27 15.39 2.36 -4.84
N ALA A 28 15.92 1.52 -3.95
CA ALA A 28 16.16 1.89 -2.55
C ALA A 28 17.23 2.97 -2.42
N ALA A 29 18.22 2.97 -3.29
CA ALA A 29 19.33 3.91 -3.23
C ALA A 29 18.99 5.27 -3.84
N SER A 30 18.13 5.33 -4.84
CA SER A 30 17.96 6.52 -5.66
C SER A 30 16.57 7.13 -5.63
N GLN A 31 15.51 6.34 -5.54
CA GLN A 31 14.15 6.86 -5.71
C GLN A 31 13.13 6.05 -4.95
N PHE A 32 12.13 6.76 -4.45
CA PHE A 32 10.96 6.19 -3.87
C PHE A 32 9.90 5.96 -4.95
N VAL A 33 8.95 5.08 -4.67
CA VAL A 33 7.86 4.77 -5.58
C VAL A 33 6.80 5.87 -5.50
N ASP A 34 6.25 6.26 -6.62
CA ASP A 34 5.17 7.25 -6.63
C ASP A 34 3.83 6.64 -6.27
N ILE A 35 3.50 5.51 -6.87
CA ILE A 35 2.22 4.84 -6.66
C ILE A 35 2.47 3.39 -6.31
N LEU A 36 1.88 2.95 -5.23
CA LEU A 36 1.88 1.55 -4.80
C LEU A 36 0.44 1.04 -4.79
N LEU A 37 0.23 -0.12 -5.38
CA LEU A 37 -1.07 -0.78 -5.39
C LEU A 37 -0.96 -2.10 -4.64
N THR A 38 -1.85 -2.30 -3.67
CA THR A 38 -1.93 -3.57 -2.95
C THR A 38 -3.38 -3.98 -2.77
N HIS A 39 -3.59 -5.24 -2.47
CA HIS A 39 -4.90 -5.70 -2.03
C HIS A 39 -5.05 -5.49 -0.52
N THR A 40 -4.10 -6.01 0.23
CA THR A 40 -4.08 -5.99 1.69
C THR A 40 -3.56 -4.65 2.20
N TRP A 41 -4.00 -4.26 3.39
CA TRP A 41 -3.49 -3.07 4.06
C TRP A 41 -2.18 -3.35 4.78
N PRO A 42 -1.26 -2.39 4.84
CA PRO A 42 -0.20 -2.43 5.86
C PRO A 42 -0.83 -2.33 7.23
N GLN A 43 -0.25 -3.00 8.20
CA GLN A 43 -0.80 -3.01 9.57
C GLN A 43 -0.76 -1.61 10.19
N PHE A 44 0.31 -0.87 9.98
CA PHE A 44 0.50 0.42 10.63
C PHE A 44 -0.55 1.47 10.23
N VAL A 45 -1.14 1.38 9.04
CA VAL A 45 -2.08 2.42 8.58
C VAL A 45 -3.38 2.40 9.38
N SER A 46 -3.74 1.28 10.00
CA SER A 46 -4.91 1.18 10.86
C SER A 46 -4.64 1.66 12.28
N GLN A 47 -3.38 1.95 12.62
CA GLN A 47 -2.97 2.33 13.96
C GLN A 47 -2.79 3.84 14.06
N PHE A 48 -3.19 4.40 15.18
CA PHE A 48 -2.98 5.81 15.51
C PHE A 48 -3.55 6.79 14.49
N SER A 49 -4.56 6.39 13.74
CA SER A 49 -5.26 7.29 12.83
C SER A 49 -6.32 8.08 13.58
N SER A 50 -6.44 9.36 13.25
CA SER A 50 -7.52 10.20 13.76
C SER A 50 -8.84 9.97 13.01
N VAL A 51 -8.77 9.35 11.82
CA VAL A 51 -9.95 9.03 11.02
C VAL A 51 -10.52 7.70 11.52
N PRO A 52 -11.83 7.64 11.84
CA PRO A 52 -12.45 6.38 12.26
C PRO A 52 -12.29 5.30 11.20
N LEU A 53 -11.95 4.09 11.64
CA LEU A 53 -11.79 2.95 10.73
C LEU A 53 -13.14 2.50 10.17
N PRO A 54 -13.15 1.89 8.96
CA PRO A 54 -14.39 1.35 8.39
C PRO A 54 -15.04 0.29 9.24
N GLN A 55 -14.23 -0.47 9.97
CA GLN A 55 -14.69 -1.51 10.89
C GLN A 55 -13.88 -1.41 12.20
N PRO A 56 -14.46 -1.81 13.33
CA PRO A 56 -13.77 -1.74 14.63
C PRO A 56 -12.46 -2.52 14.66
N ASP A 57 -12.40 -3.65 13.97
CA ASP A 57 -11.22 -4.49 13.91
C ASP A 57 -10.82 -4.73 12.44
N MET A 58 -9.67 -4.19 12.07
CA MET A 58 -9.11 -4.33 10.73
C MET A 58 -8.00 -5.39 10.65
N SER A 59 -7.73 -6.10 11.74
CA SER A 59 -6.57 -7.01 11.80
C SER A 59 -6.59 -8.09 10.72
N SER A 60 -7.77 -8.59 10.35
CA SER A 60 -7.90 -9.61 9.30
C SER A 60 -7.62 -9.09 7.89
N PHE A 61 -7.60 -7.77 7.71
CA PHE A 61 -7.36 -7.14 6.41
C PHE A 61 -5.96 -6.55 6.31
N CYS A 62 -5.16 -6.70 7.34
CA CYS A 62 -3.83 -6.09 7.44
C CYS A 62 -2.76 -7.17 7.43
N ALA A 63 -1.59 -6.80 6.90
CA ALA A 63 -0.44 -7.69 6.87
C ALA A 63 0.80 -6.95 7.35
N SER A 64 1.38 -7.40 8.45
CA SER A 64 2.57 -6.75 9.01
C SER A 64 3.79 -6.78 8.09
N PRO A 65 4.03 -7.84 7.28
CA PRO A 65 5.14 -7.79 6.34
C PRO A 65 5.05 -6.65 5.32
N LEU A 66 3.85 -6.19 5.03
CA LEU A 66 3.66 -5.08 4.11
C LEU A 66 4.16 -3.75 4.68
N ASP A 67 4.26 -3.64 5.99
CA ASP A 67 4.82 -2.46 6.65
C ASP A 67 6.26 -2.21 6.20
N ASP A 68 7.06 -3.27 6.11
CA ASP A 68 8.44 -3.16 5.67
C ASP A 68 8.55 -2.74 4.21
N VAL A 69 7.66 -3.25 3.37
CA VAL A 69 7.61 -2.86 1.96
C VAL A 69 7.30 -1.37 1.83
N VAL A 70 6.31 -0.89 2.53
CA VAL A 70 5.92 0.52 2.48
C VAL A 70 7.01 1.43 3.03
N LYS A 71 7.67 1.03 4.11
CA LYS A 71 8.79 1.80 4.67
C LYS A 71 9.94 1.96 3.68
N ARG A 72 10.20 0.94 2.89
CA ARG A 72 11.28 0.98 1.88
C ARG A 72 10.88 1.78 0.65
N LEU A 73 9.65 1.62 0.21
CA LEU A 73 9.18 2.24 -1.03
C LEU A 73 8.70 3.67 -0.83
N ARG A 74 8.21 4.01 0.33
CA ARG A 74 7.71 5.34 0.70
C ARG A 74 6.87 5.97 -0.40
N PRO A 75 5.76 5.29 -0.83
CA PRO A 75 4.97 5.77 -1.95
C PRO A 75 4.30 7.11 -1.63
N ARG A 76 4.12 7.93 -2.64
CA ARG A 76 3.29 9.13 -2.50
C ARG A 76 1.83 8.77 -2.32
N TYR A 77 1.38 7.81 -3.11
CA TYR A 77 0.01 7.32 -3.07
C TYR A 77 0.03 5.81 -2.95
N HIS A 78 -0.64 5.30 -1.95
CA HIS A 78 -0.80 3.87 -1.76
C HIS A 78 -2.29 3.56 -1.79
N PHE A 79 -2.73 2.85 -2.82
CA PHE A 79 -4.10 2.40 -2.97
C PHE A 79 -4.22 0.94 -2.60
N ALA A 80 -5.19 0.61 -1.75
CA ALA A 80 -5.49 -0.78 -1.39
C ALA A 80 -6.96 -1.07 -1.65
N SER A 81 -7.29 -2.31 -2.01
CA SER A 81 -8.64 -2.69 -2.38
C SER A 81 -9.32 -3.66 -1.41
N GLY A 82 -8.59 -4.19 -0.44
CA GLY A 82 -9.08 -5.26 0.43
C GLY A 82 -9.50 -4.82 1.83
N GLY A 83 -9.94 -3.59 2.00
CA GLY A 83 -10.25 -3.05 3.31
C GLY A 83 -11.69 -3.26 3.75
N GLY A 84 -12.03 -4.46 4.22
CA GLY A 84 -13.34 -4.75 4.79
C GLY A 84 -14.18 -5.72 3.96
N HIS A 85 -15.32 -6.11 4.51
CA HIS A 85 -16.33 -6.92 3.87
C HIS A 85 -17.71 -6.28 4.05
N PRO A 86 -18.28 -5.67 3.00
CA PRO A 86 -17.64 -5.37 1.70
C PRO A 86 -16.52 -4.35 1.84
N PRO A 87 -15.61 -4.27 0.86
CA PRO A 87 -14.58 -3.23 0.87
C PRO A 87 -15.21 -1.84 0.93
N GLN A 88 -14.60 -0.95 1.71
CA GLN A 88 -15.11 0.40 1.89
C GLN A 88 -14.05 1.42 1.55
N PHE A 89 -14.49 2.56 1.03
CA PHE A 89 -13.60 3.68 0.84
C PHE A 89 -13.17 4.23 2.20
N TRP A 90 -11.86 4.40 2.36
CA TRP A 90 -11.29 5.00 3.56
C TRP A 90 -9.99 5.68 3.19
N GLU A 91 -9.77 6.85 3.74
CA GLU A 91 -8.55 7.60 3.51
C GLU A 91 -7.99 8.01 4.86
N ARG A 92 -6.73 7.64 5.08
CA ARG A 92 -6.01 8.05 6.26
C ARG A 92 -5.49 9.48 6.07
N GLU A 93 -5.36 10.22 7.15
CA GLU A 93 -4.64 11.48 7.11
C GLU A 93 -3.21 11.23 6.58
N PRO A 94 -2.65 12.16 5.79
CA PRO A 94 -1.30 12.00 5.27
C PRO A 94 -0.29 11.82 6.40
N PHE A 95 0.68 10.97 6.16
CA PHE A 95 1.76 10.76 7.14
C PHE A 95 3.10 11.07 6.50
N MET A 96 4.03 11.55 7.33
CA MET A 96 5.31 12.05 6.85
C MET A 96 6.42 11.06 7.12
N TRP A 97 7.20 10.81 6.09
CA TRP A 97 8.56 10.31 6.21
C TRP A 97 9.51 11.50 6.32
N ASP A 98 10.79 11.26 6.53
CA ASP A 98 11.76 12.34 6.68
C ASP A 98 11.77 13.32 5.50
N GLU A 99 11.56 12.80 4.29
CA GLU A 99 11.66 13.57 3.06
C GLU A 99 10.39 13.57 2.21
N ARG A 100 9.36 12.88 2.65
CA ARG A 100 8.23 12.58 1.77
C ARG A 100 6.93 12.46 2.55
N VAL A 101 5.83 12.80 1.89
CA VAL A 101 4.49 12.59 2.41
C VAL A 101 3.85 11.42 1.66
N SER A 102 3.25 10.51 2.41
CA SER A 102 2.48 9.41 1.86
C SER A 102 1.00 9.57 2.17
N ARG A 103 0.18 9.15 1.22
CA ARG A 103 -1.27 9.09 1.37
C ARG A 103 -1.72 7.65 1.17
N PHE A 104 -2.50 7.16 2.10
CA PHE A 104 -3.09 5.82 2.01
C PHE A 104 -4.58 5.94 1.76
N ILE A 105 -5.05 5.26 0.72
CA ILE A 105 -6.45 5.30 0.28
C ILE A 105 -6.93 3.88 0.04
N SER A 106 -7.94 3.48 0.79
CA SER A 106 -8.64 2.22 0.54
C SER A 106 -9.79 2.47 -0.41
N LEU A 107 -9.89 1.64 -1.45
CA LEU A 107 -10.91 1.77 -2.47
C LEU A 107 -12.15 0.96 -2.11
N GLY A 108 -13.31 1.56 -2.30
CA GLY A 108 -14.56 0.84 -2.25
C GLY A 108 -14.88 0.12 -3.56
N PRO A 109 -15.95 -0.68 -3.60
CA PRO A 109 -16.37 -1.34 -4.83
C PRO A 109 -16.76 -0.31 -5.90
N PHE A 110 -16.50 -0.66 -7.14
CA PHE A 110 -16.95 0.17 -8.26
C PHE A 110 -18.48 0.30 -8.26
N GLY A 111 -18.94 1.51 -8.40
CA GLY A 111 -20.38 1.77 -8.43
C GLY A 111 -21.07 1.71 -7.07
N ALA A 112 -20.33 1.63 -5.98
CA ALA A 112 -20.90 1.60 -4.64
C ALA A 112 -21.67 2.90 -4.36
N GLU A 113 -22.78 2.75 -3.64
CA GLU A 113 -23.56 3.89 -3.21
C GLU A 113 -22.81 4.71 -2.15
N ALA A 114 -23.23 5.97 -2.03
CA ALA A 114 -22.65 6.85 -1.05
C ALA A 114 -23.00 6.39 0.37
N VAL A 115 -22.01 6.37 1.23
CA VAL A 115 -22.20 6.10 2.65
C VAL A 115 -22.53 7.44 3.33
N GLY A 116 -23.65 7.47 4.06
CA GLY A 116 -24.08 8.68 4.74
C GLY A 116 -24.35 9.86 3.82
N GLY A 117 -24.80 9.61 2.59
CA GLY A 117 -25.09 10.65 1.60
C GLY A 117 -23.87 11.18 0.87
N LYS A 118 -22.69 10.67 1.15
CA LYS A 118 -21.46 11.07 0.48
C LYS A 118 -20.96 9.94 -0.42
N LYS A 119 -20.62 10.26 -1.64
CA LYS A 119 -20.09 9.26 -2.58
C LYS A 119 -18.71 8.79 -2.15
N PRO A 120 -18.46 7.47 -2.11
CA PRO A 120 -17.13 6.93 -1.86
C PRO A 120 -16.28 7.07 -3.12
N ARG A 121 -15.86 8.26 -3.42
CA ARG A 121 -15.11 8.58 -4.64
C ARG A 121 -13.73 9.10 -4.31
N VAL A 122 -12.86 8.97 -5.28
CA VAL A 122 -11.66 9.79 -5.30
C VAL A 122 -12.15 11.23 -5.48
N ARG A 123 -11.50 12.14 -4.87
CA ARG A 123 -11.87 13.54 -4.74
C ARG A 123 -12.32 14.19 -6.04
N ASP A 124 -13.17 15.18 -5.92
CA ASP A 124 -13.55 16.03 -7.04
C ASP A 124 -12.41 17.00 -7.40
N ASP A 125 -12.65 17.86 -8.39
CA ASP A 125 -11.64 18.79 -8.88
C ASP A 125 -11.11 19.73 -7.79
N GLN A 126 -11.93 20.09 -6.83
CA GLN A 126 -11.50 20.96 -5.75
C GLN A 126 -10.56 20.25 -4.80
N ASP A 127 -10.82 18.97 -4.54
CA ASP A 127 -9.99 18.16 -3.68
C ASP A 127 -8.67 17.77 -4.36
N LEU A 128 -8.64 17.73 -5.67
CA LEU A 128 -7.43 17.44 -6.44
C LEU A 128 -6.45 18.60 -6.47
N ARG A 129 -6.82 19.74 -5.97
CA ARG A 129 -5.91 20.87 -5.81
C ARG A 129 -4.98 20.63 -4.64
N LEU A 130 -3.84 20.32 -4.95
CA LEU A 130 -2.82 20.04 -3.95
C LEU A 130 -1.84 21.21 -3.83
#